data_c4872ddb02040ce27dc83dbd02f64215
#
_entry.id   c4872ddb02040ce27dc83dbd02f64215
#
_cell.length_a   1.000
_cell.length_b   1.000
_cell.length_c   1.000
_cell.angle_alpha   90.00
_cell.angle_beta   90.00
_cell.angle_gamma   90.00
#
_symmetry.space_group_name_H-M   'P 1'
#
loop_
_entity.id
_entity.type
_entity.pdbx_description
1 polymer ?
#
loop_
_entity_poly.entity_id
_entity_poly.type
_entity_poly.pdbx_seq_one_letter_code
_entity_poly.pdbx_strand_id
1 'polypeptide(L)'
;MKLTWILVADNVHVRIFTVDTPSSALEEIEGFTHTESRLHDREMTTDLPGRIKSDGGSGHALEQKTDPKKHEADNFAHYIARYLEAAYNSNKYEQLLIIAEPTFLGLLRNCLAKNILKQVCFDLDKNITQHSAADIRKHLPEYLTNH
;
A
#
# COMPACT_ATOMS: atom_id res chain seq x y z
N MET A 1 20.78 -3.25 -11.55
CA MET A 1 19.33 -3.36 -11.50
C MET A 1 18.76 -2.17 -10.75
N LYS A 2 17.61 -1.67 -11.15
CA LYS A 2 16.95 -0.60 -10.43
C LYS A 2 16.55 -1.07 -9.03
N LEU A 3 16.53 -0.14 -8.09
CA LEU A 3 16.00 -0.44 -6.76
C LEU A 3 14.53 -0.85 -6.92
N THR A 4 14.20 -2.04 -6.50
CA THR A 4 12.89 -2.62 -6.76
C THR A 4 12.19 -2.95 -5.46
N TRP A 5 10.95 -2.47 -5.32
CA TRP A 5 10.08 -2.84 -4.22
C TRP A 5 8.93 -3.69 -4.75
N ILE A 6 8.58 -4.70 -3.98
CA ILE A 6 7.43 -5.54 -4.26
C ILE A 6 6.45 -5.37 -3.10
N LEU A 7 5.26 -4.88 -3.41
CA LEU A 7 4.23 -4.64 -2.41
C LEU A 7 3.17 -5.73 -2.51
N VAL A 8 2.88 -6.37 -1.38
CA VAL A 8 1.83 -7.38 -1.31
C VAL A 8 0.82 -6.91 -0.28
N ALA A 9 -0.43 -6.73 -0.68
CA ALA A 9 -1.40 -6.08 0.19
C ALA A 9 -2.80 -6.65 0.07
N ASP A 10 -3.55 -6.49 1.13
CA ASP A 10 -5.01 -6.63 1.11
C ASP A 10 -5.56 -5.49 1.97
N ASN A 11 -6.86 -5.54 2.29
CA ASN A 11 -7.47 -4.43 3.02
C ASN A 11 -7.08 -4.37 4.50
N VAL A 12 -6.27 -5.31 4.98
CA VAL A 12 -5.85 -5.37 6.37
C VAL A 12 -4.34 -5.36 6.53
N HIS A 13 -3.61 -5.97 5.59
CA HIS A 13 -2.16 -6.15 5.69
C HIS A 13 -1.44 -5.59 4.48
N VAL A 14 -0.23 -5.11 4.72
CA VAL A 14 0.68 -4.79 3.63
C VAL A 14 2.07 -5.30 4.00
N ARG A 15 2.75 -5.87 3.02
CA ARG A 15 4.12 -6.37 3.18
C ARG A 15 4.93 -5.84 2.00
N ILE A 16 6.16 -5.42 2.30
CA ILE A 16 7.04 -4.84 1.29
C ILE A 16 8.33 -5.63 1.25
N PHE A 17 8.72 -6.01 0.04
CA PHE A 17 9.93 -6.82 -0.19
C PHE A 17 10.84 -6.11 -1.17
N THR A 18 12.12 -6.49 -1.13
CA THR A 18 13.09 -6.04 -2.11
C THR A 18 13.84 -7.26 -2.65
N VAL A 19 14.59 -7.04 -3.74
CA VAL A 19 15.43 -8.09 -4.34
C VAL A 19 16.81 -7.50 -4.64
N ASP A 20 17.84 -8.33 -4.51
CA ASP A 20 19.20 -7.89 -4.81
C ASP A 20 19.52 -7.99 -6.29
N THR A 21 19.02 -9.02 -6.95
CA THR A 21 19.25 -9.25 -8.37
C THR A 21 17.94 -9.65 -9.02
N PRO A 22 17.85 -9.60 -10.37
CA PRO A 22 16.60 -9.91 -11.04
C PRO A 22 16.03 -11.29 -10.76
N SER A 23 16.85 -12.24 -10.38
CA SER A 23 16.36 -13.59 -10.11
C SER A 23 16.48 -14.01 -8.66
N SER A 24 16.87 -13.11 -7.77
CA SER A 24 17.07 -13.46 -6.36
C SER A 24 15.76 -13.64 -5.61
N ALA A 25 15.86 -14.22 -4.43
CA ALA A 25 14.71 -14.37 -3.53
C ALA A 25 14.29 -13.01 -2.98
N LEU A 26 13.04 -12.95 -2.52
CA LEU A 26 12.52 -11.74 -1.90
C LEU A 26 13.03 -11.60 -0.48
N GLU A 27 13.31 -10.37 -0.10
CA GLU A 27 13.69 -10.04 1.28
C GLU A 27 12.65 -9.05 1.81
N GLU A 28 11.96 -9.44 2.87
CA GLU A 28 10.93 -8.59 3.45
C GLU A 28 11.58 -7.48 4.27
N ILE A 29 11.27 -6.23 3.95
CA ILE A 29 11.88 -5.08 4.62
C ILE A 29 10.90 -4.34 5.50
N GLU A 30 9.59 -4.48 5.28
CA GLU A 30 8.61 -3.75 6.06
C GLU A 30 7.26 -4.44 5.96
N GLY A 31 6.44 -4.25 6.97
CA GLY A 31 5.08 -4.75 6.98
C GLY A 31 4.29 -4.09 8.08
N PHE A 32 3.01 -3.83 7.82
CA PHE A 32 2.15 -3.27 8.85
C PHE A 32 0.70 -3.63 8.53
N THR A 33 -0.16 -3.45 9.53
CA THR A 33 -1.58 -3.75 9.39
C THR A 33 -2.38 -2.46 9.33
N HIS A 34 -3.64 -2.59 8.92
CA HIS A 34 -4.56 -1.46 8.91
C HIS A 34 -4.69 -0.84 10.31
N THR A 35 -4.75 -1.66 11.34
CA THR A 35 -4.87 -1.16 12.72
C THR A 35 -3.66 -0.31 13.08
N GLU A 36 -2.46 -0.78 12.74
CA GLU A 36 -1.25 -0.03 13.02
C GLU A 36 -1.22 1.29 12.27
N SER A 37 -1.65 1.30 11.02
CA SER A 37 -1.67 2.53 10.26
C SER A 37 -2.66 3.54 10.83
N ARG A 38 -3.79 3.07 11.32
CA ARG A 38 -4.78 3.94 11.95
C ARG A 38 -4.23 4.59 13.22
N LEU A 39 -3.52 3.83 14.01
CA LEU A 39 -2.90 4.37 15.23
C LEU A 39 -1.86 5.43 14.87
N HIS A 40 -1.08 5.17 13.86
CA HIS A 40 -0.08 6.12 13.41
C HIS A 40 -0.73 7.43 12.93
N ASP A 41 -1.77 7.31 12.12
CA ASP A 41 -2.49 8.49 11.64
C ASP A 41 -3.11 9.27 12.80
N ARG A 42 -3.66 8.55 13.77
CA ARG A 42 -4.27 9.19 14.92
C ARG A 42 -3.24 9.98 15.72
N GLU A 43 -2.06 9.43 15.89
CA GLU A 43 -1.00 10.13 16.61
C GLU A 43 -0.57 11.38 15.86
N MET A 44 -0.52 11.31 14.55
CA MET A 44 -0.13 12.45 13.75
C MET A 44 -1.16 13.57 13.78
N THR A 45 -2.41 13.25 14.08
CA THR A 45 -3.48 14.23 14.06
C THR A 45 -3.89 14.72 15.46
N THR A 46 -3.24 14.26 16.50
CA THR A 46 -3.60 14.68 17.86
C THR A 46 -3.37 16.16 18.11
N ASP A 47 -2.57 16.79 17.29
CA ASP A 47 -2.30 18.22 17.44
C ASP A 47 -3.42 19.10 16.94
N LEU A 48 -4.48 18.54 16.39
CA LEU A 48 -5.54 19.30 15.74
C LEU A 48 -6.92 18.98 16.33
N PRO A 49 -7.11 19.20 17.62
CA PRO A 49 -8.35 18.80 18.27
C PRO A 49 -9.58 19.55 17.79
N GLY A 50 -9.42 20.80 17.43
CA GLY A 50 -10.57 21.56 16.96
C GLY A 50 -11.18 21.02 15.70
N ARG A 51 -10.36 20.56 14.82
CA ARG A 51 -10.83 20.00 13.57
C ARG A 51 -11.65 18.75 13.78
N ILE A 52 -11.26 17.94 14.73
CA ILE A 52 -11.98 16.72 15.03
C ILE A 52 -13.41 17.04 15.45
N LYS A 53 -13.54 18.04 16.28
CA LYS A 53 -14.84 18.42 16.79
C LYS A 53 -15.79 18.89 15.70
N SER A 54 -15.30 19.74 14.84
CA SER A 54 -16.14 20.29 13.79
C SER A 54 -16.61 19.20 12.84
N ASP A 55 -15.77 18.28 12.55
CA ASP A 55 -16.13 17.20 11.65
C ASP A 55 -17.22 16.34 12.24
N GLY A 56 -17.14 16.12 13.52
CA GLY A 56 -18.08 15.27 14.17
C GLY A 56 -19.51 15.74 14.07
N GLY A 57 -19.70 17.03 13.99
CA GLY A 57 -21.05 17.57 13.99
C GLY A 57 -21.72 17.51 12.64
N SER A 58 -21.05 17.95 11.61
CA SER A 58 -21.74 18.26 10.39
C SER A 58 -21.76 17.18 9.33
N GLY A 59 -20.79 16.32 9.31
CA GLY A 59 -20.67 15.39 8.22
C GLY A 59 -21.37 14.07 8.37
N HIS A 60 -21.93 13.83 9.51
CA HIS A 60 -22.40 12.50 9.85
C HIS A 60 -23.46 11.92 8.96
N ALA A 61 -24.42 12.71 8.57
CA ALA A 61 -25.51 12.19 7.78
C ALA A 61 -25.02 11.61 6.47
N LEU A 62 -24.03 12.24 5.89
CA LEU A 62 -23.47 11.76 4.63
C LEU A 62 -22.64 10.51 4.82
N GLU A 63 -21.87 10.49 5.90
CA GLU A 63 -20.99 9.37 6.15
C GLU A 63 -21.75 8.09 6.47
N GLN A 64 -22.92 8.21 7.00
CA GLN A 64 -23.73 7.05 7.35
C GLN A 64 -24.13 6.24 6.13
N LYS A 65 -24.08 6.83 4.98
CA LYS A 65 -24.42 6.12 3.74
C LYS A 65 -23.26 5.31 3.21
N THR A 66 -22.08 5.48 3.75
CA THR A 66 -20.90 4.78 3.29
C THR A 66 -20.73 3.47 4.06
N ASP A 67 -20.44 2.40 3.35
CA ASP A 67 -20.11 1.13 3.97
C ASP A 67 -18.86 1.32 4.82
N PRO A 68 -18.90 1.06 6.14
CA PRO A 68 -17.75 1.25 7.00
C PRO A 68 -16.52 0.47 6.55
N LYS A 69 -16.70 -0.75 6.09
CA LYS A 69 -15.58 -1.57 5.64
C LYS A 69 -14.91 -0.97 4.41
N LYS A 70 -15.72 -0.47 3.50
CA LYS A 70 -15.18 0.17 2.30
C LYS A 70 -14.43 1.44 2.67
N HIS A 71 -14.99 2.21 3.61
CA HIS A 71 -14.36 3.44 4.06
C HIS A 71 -12.99 3.16 4.68
N GLU A 72 -12.89 2.11 5.48
CA GLU A 72 -11.61 1.76 6.10
C GLU A 72 -10.62 1.24 5.07
N ALA A 73 -11.09 0.49 4.07
CA ALA A 73 -10.21 0.05 3.00
C ALA A 73 -9.67 1.23 2.20
N ASP A 74 -10.53 2.22 1.93
CA ASP A 74 -10.08 3.44 1.26
C ASP A 74 -9.02 4.16 2.08
N ASN A 75 -9.23 4.27 3.39
CA ASN A 75 -8.27 4.93 4.27
C ASN A 75 -6.93 4.21 4.27
N PHE A 76 -6.96 2.89 4.28
CA PHE A 76 -5.74 2.11 4.26
C PHE A 76 -5.01 2.28 2.92
N ALA A 77 -5.77 2.28 1.82
CA ALA A 77 -5.19 2.49 0.49
C ALA A 77 -4.53 3.86 0.41
N HIS A 78 -5.18 4.90 0.94
CA HIS A 78 -4.57 6.24 0.98
C HIS A 78 -3.30 6.27 1.82
N TYR A 79 -3.32 5.57 2.95
CA TYR A 79 -2.14 5.51 3.80
C TYR A 79 -0.97 4.86 3.07
N ILE A 80 -1.22 3.73 2.40
CA ILE A 80 -0.20 3.04 1.64
C ILE A 80 0.31 3.92 0.50
N ALA A 81 -0.59 4.63 -0.17
CA ALA A 81 -0.21 5.51 -1.27
C ALA A 81 0.74 6.60 -0.78
N ARG A 82 0.43 7.21 0.36
CA ARG A 82 1.30 8.24 0.94
C ARG A 82 2.65 7.66 1.35
N TYR A 83 2.63 6.45 1.90
CA TYR A 83 3.86 5.77 2.29
C TYR A 83 4.75 5.53 1.08
N LEU A 84 4.15 5.02 -0.01
CA LEU A 84 4.92 4.75 -1.23
C LEU A 84 5.46 6.02 -1.87
N GLU A 85 4.69 7.09 -1.82
CA GLU A 85 5.14 8.35 -2.38
C GLU A 85 6.31 8.91 -1.58
N ALA A 86 6.21 8.89 -0.26
CA ALA A 86 7.30 9.36 0.59
C ALA A 86 8.56 8.55 0.38
N ALA A 87 8.42 7.23 0.25
CA ALA A 87 9.57 6.36 0.01
C ALA A 87 10.21 6.64 -1.35
N TYR A 88 9.40 6.85 -2.37
CA TYR A 88 9.92 7.17 -3.69
C TYR A 88 10.69 8.50 -3.67
N ASN A 89 10.11 9.50 -3.01
CA ASN A 89 10.74 10.80 -2.91
C ASN A 89 12.04 10.76 -2.11
N SER A 90 12.18 9.75 -1.25
CA SER A 90 13.41 9.51 -0.49
C SER A 90 14.37 8.55 -1.20
N ASN A 91 14.08 8.22 -2.45
CA ASN A 91 14.93 7.37 -3.29
C ASN A 91 15.06 5.94 -2.77
N LYS A 92 14.02 5.43 -2.13
CA LYS A 92 14.03 4.08 -1.60
C LYS A 92 13.81 3.03 -2.67
N TYR A 93 13.13 3.38 -3.76
CA TYR A 93 12.93 2.46 -4.86
C TYR A 93 12.81 3.24 -6.16
N GLU A 94 13.02 2.54 -7.27
CA GLU A 94 12.93 3.12 -8.61
C GLU A 94 11.88 2.41 -9.47
N GLN A 95 11.53 1.18 -9.11
CA GLN A 95 10.43 0.49 -9.78
C GLN A 95 9.64 -0.29 -8.73
N LEU A 96 8.37 -0.52 -9.04
CA LEU A 96 7.44 -1.07 -8.08
C LEU A 96 6.61 -2.18 -8.72
N LEU A 97 6.49 -3.30 -8.02
CA LEU A 97 5.59 -4.39 -8.39
C LEU A 97 4.52 -4.48 -7.31
N ILE A 98 3.28 -4.66 -7.71
CA ILE A 98 2.16 -4.68 -6.77
C ILE A 98 1.37 -5.98 -6.93
N ILE A 99 1.16 -6.68 -5.82
CA ILE A 99 0.25 -7.82 -5.76
C ILE A 99 -0.75 -7.51 -4.67
N ALA A 100 -2.03 -7.47 -5.03
CA ALA A 100 -3.05 -7.09 -4.06
C ALA A 100 -4.35 -7.81 -4.33
N GLU A 101 -5.16 -7.95 -3.29
CA GLU A 101 -6.50 -8.48 -3.44
C GLU A 101 -7.24 -7.65 -4.49
N PRO A 102 -8.06 -8.28 -5.36
CA PRO A 102 -8.59 -7.58 -6.53
C PRO A 102 -9.28 -6.25 -6.25
N THR A 103 -10.18 -6.21 -5.28
CA THR A 103 -10.89 -4.97 -4.95
C THR A 103 -9.93 -3.93 -4.40
N PHE A 104 -9.02 -4.36 -3.52
CA PHE A 104 -8.06 -3.45 -2.92
C PHE A 104 -7.07 -2.91 -3.93
N LEU A 105 -6.69 -3.71 -4.91
CA LEU A 105 -5.79 -3.25 -5.97
C LEU A 105 -6.39 -2.07 -6.70
N GLY A 106 -7.68 -2.13 -7.01
CA GLY A 106 -8.37 -1.02 -7.66
C GLY A 106 -8.36 0.24 -6.81
N LEU A 107 -8.65 0.09 -5.52
CA LEU A 107 -8.62 1.23 -4.60
C LEU A 107 -7.23 1.84 -4.52
N LEU A 108 -6.23 1.01 -4.40
CA LEU A 108 -4.85 1.48 -4.26
C LEU A 108 -4.41 2.22 -5.52
N ARG A 109 -4.70 1.69 -6.69
CA ARG A 109 -4.32 2.34 -7.93
C ARG A 109 -4.96 3.71 -8.08
N ASN A 110 -6.20 3.87 -7.61
CA ASN A 110 -6.86 5.15 -7.65
C ASN A 110 -6.24 6.17 -6.69
N CYS A 111 -5.58 5.68 -5.65
CA CYS A 111 -4.96 6.56 -4.65
C CYS A 111 -3.52 6.96 -5.01
N LEU A 112 -2.86 6.18 -5.85
CA LEU A 112 -1.45 6.42 -6.17
C LEU A 112 -1.29 7.67 -7.03
N ALA A 113 -0.28 8.48 -6.70
CA ALA A 113 0.06 9.63 -7.51
C ALA A 113 0.56 9.18 -8.89
N LYS A 114 0.43 10.06 -9.88
CA LYS A 114 0.82 9.72 -11.24
C LYS A 114 2.28 9.32 -11.36
N ASN A 115 3.16 10.02 -10.63
CA ASN A 115 4.57 9.69 -10.69
C ASN A 115 4.87 8.31 -10.12
N ILE A 116 4.07 7.86 -9.15
CA ILE A 116 4.23 6.53 -8.59
C ILE A 116 3.67 5.48 -9.54
N LEU A 117 2.52 5.76 -10.16
CA LEU A 117 1.94 4.84 -11.13
C LEU A 117 2.91 4.56 -12.28
N LYS A 118 3.70 5.55 -12.66
CA LYS A 118 4.70 5.36 -13.72
C LYS A 118 5.79 4.37 -13.33
N GLN A 119 6.01 4.18 -12.05
CA GLN A 119 7.03 3.26 -11.57
C GLN A 119 6.51 1.83 -11.45
N VAL A 120 5.21 1.63 -11.55
CA VAL A 120 4.63 0.30 -11.46
C VAL A 120 4.87 -0.44 -12.76
N CYS A 121 5.65 -1.50 -12.71
CA CYS A 121 6.00 -2.27 -13.89
C CYS A 121 5.29 -3.63 -13.94
N PHE A 122 4.58 -4.00 -12.88
CA PHE A 122 3.89 -5.27 -12.81
C PHE A 122 2.81 -5.18 -11.73
N ASP A 123 1.61 -5.69 -12.03
CA ASP A 123 0.60 -5.84 -10.97
C ASP A 123 -0.14 -7.16 -11.16
N LEU A 124 -0.64 -7.68 -10.05
CA LEU A 124 -1.34 -8.97 -10.03
C LEU A 124 -2.46 -8.88 -8.99
N ASP A 125 -3.66 -9.28 -9.40
CA ASP A 125 -4.83 -9.19 -8.54
C ASP A 125 -5.07 -10.52 -7.82
N LYS A 126 -4.25 -10.78 -6.82
CA LYS A 126 -4.38 -11.98 -5.98
C LYS A 126 -4.13 -11.61 -4.53
N ASN A 127 -4.87 -12.28 -3.64
CA ASN A 127 -4.63 -12.10 -2.20
C ASN A 127 -3.68 -13.17 -1.72
N ILE A 128 -2.41 -12.81 -1.59
CA ILE A 128 -1.36 -13.73 -1.13
C ILE A 128 -0.59 -13.16 0.05
N THR A 129 -1.22 -12.28 0.82
CA THR A 129 -0.55 -11.64 1.96
C THR A 129 -0.11 -12.64 3.03
N GLN A 130 -0.74 -13.81 3.09
CA GLN A 130 -0.40 -14.82 4.08
C GLN A 130 0.63 -15.83 3.58
N HIS A 131 1.07 -15.70 2.34
CA HIS A 131 2.04 -16.63 1.76
C HIS A 131 3.45 -16.30 2.23
N SER A 132 4.32 -17.30 2.18
CA SER A 132 5.74 -17.10 2.48
C SER A 132 6.38 -16.26 1.38
N ALA A 133 7.53 -15.69 1.68
CA ALA A 133 8.28 -14.93 0.68
C ALA A 133 8.59 -15.80 -0.54
N ALA A 134 8.93 -17.06 -0.32
CA ALA A 134 9.22 -17.97 -1.41
C ALA A 134 8.00 -18.22 -2.31
N ASP A 135 6.83 -18.36 -1.69
CA ASP A 135 5.60 -18.56 -2.46
C ASP A 135 5.21 -17.29 -3.21
N ILE A 136 5.38 -16.14 -2.58
CA ILE A 136 5.10 -14.87 -3.24
C ILE A 136 6.02 -14.71 -4.46
N ARG A 137 7.28 -15.08 -4.31
CA ARG A 137 8.24 -14.96 -5.41
C ARG A 137 7.80 -15.75 -6.64
N LYS A 138 7.12 -16.89 -6.43
CA LYS A 138 6.66 -17.72 -7.53
C LYS A 138 5.57 -17.05 -8.36
N HIS A 139 4.90 -16.06 -7.82
CA HIS A 139 3.85 -15.33 -8.54
C HIS A 139 4.42 -14.19 -9.38
N LEU A 140 5.71 -13.92 -9.27
CA LEU A 140 6.37 -12.86 -10.00
C LEU A 140 7.11 -13.44 -11.21
N PRO A 141 7.45 -12.60 -12.19
CA PRO A 141 8.27 -13.09 -13.30
C PRO A 141 9.56 -13.71 -12.78
N GLU A 142 9.99 -14.76 -13.45
CA GLU A 142 11.18 -15.47 -13.04
C GLU A 142 12.41 -14.57 -13.01
N TYR A 143 12.46 -13.65 -13.97
CA TYR A 143 13.56 -12.69 -14.09
C TYR A 143 12.96 -11.28 -14.10
N LEU A 144 13.27 -10.51 -13.07
CA LEU A 144 12.75 -9.15 -12.94
C LEU A 144 13.66 -8.18 -13.69
N THR A 145 13.14 -7.59 -14.76
CA THR A 145 13.93 -6.71 -15.58
C THR A 145 13.70 -5.25 -15.21
N ASN A 146 14.61 -4.40 -15.62
CA ASN A 146 14.43 -2.96 -15.49
C ASN A 146 13.43 -2.47 -16.53
N HIS A 147 12.58 -1.56 -16.11
CA HIS A 147 11.59 -0.97 -17.00
C HIS A 147 11.75 0.53 -17.09
#